data_78951ee50944b09d7991c59535308a47
#
_entry.id   78951ee50944b09d7991c59535308a47
#
_cell.length_a   1.000
_cell.length_b   1.000
_cell.length_c   1.000
_cell.angle_alpha   90.00
_cell.angle_beta   90.00
_cell.angle_gamma   90.00
#
_symmetry.space_group_name_H-M   'P 1'
#
loop_
_entity.id
_entity.type
_entity.pdbx_description
1 polymer ?
#
loop_
_entity_poly.entity_id
_entity_poly.type
_entity_poly.pdbx_seq_one_letter_code
_entity_poly.pdbx_strand_id
1 'polypeptide(L)'
;VCSSDLSIGKDNGGMYLAMQTITVPAGQRVNLDLPDGSNVWLNAGTTMQYPVSFMTDKREVILDGEAYFEVAHNEKSPFVVHTSTLDVEVLGTKFNVEAYSARKIFETSLMEGRVKVKLPHDEKNSVILAPNQKTTLIDGRLVVSKIDDYNVYRWKEGLYCFRNKPFADIIKDLEKYYDLKIQMDKKEIAKVALTGKFRISDGLDYALRVLQNDVAFIYQRNRDNDVIHIK
;
A
#
# COMPACT_ATOMS: atom_id res chain seq x y z
N VAL A 1 -6.34 -11.92 12.85
CA VAL A 1 -6.62 -10.92 13.88
C VAL A 1 -5.62 -9.79 13.73
N CYS A 2 -6.10 -8.56 13.47
CA CYS A 2 -5.23 -7.38 13.51
C CYS A 2 -4.68 -7.21 14.92
N SER A 3 -3.36 -7.02 15.07
CA SER A 3 -2.77 -6.68 16.35
C SER A 3 -2.62 -5.16 16.46
N SER A 4 -2.88 -4.64 17.65
CA SER A 4 -2.59 -3.26 18.01
C SER A 4 -1.78 -3.24 19.29
N ASP A 5 -0.61 -2.62 19.25
CA ASP A 5 0.30 -2.51 20.39
C ASP A 5 0.49 -1.03 20.73
N LEU A 6 0.59 -0.75 22.05
CA LEU A 6 0.93 0.57 22.56
C LEU A 6 2.39 0.58 22.99
N SER A 7 3.16 1.51 22.49
CA SER A 7 4.56 1.72 22.84
C SER A 7 4.83 3.18 23.21
N ILE A 8 5.95 3.44 23.86
CA ILE A 8 6.41 4.79 24.17
C ILE A 8 7.55 5.13 23.22
N GLY A 9 7.30 6.07 22.30
CA GLY A 9 8.30 6.63 21.40
C GLY A 9 8.83 7.98 21.90
N LYS A 10 10.00 8.38 21.43
CA LYS A 10 10.59 9.69 21.70
C LYS A 10 10.55 10.50 20.40
N ASP A 11 9.96 11.71 20.44
CA ASP A 11 10.01 12.63 19.30
C ASP A 11 11.38 13.29 19.17
N ASN A 12 11.58 14.05 18.08
CA ASN A 12 12.82 14.81 17.83
C ASN A 12 13.06 15.94 18.84
N GLY A 13 12.08 16.31 19.66
CA GLY A 13 12.15 17.31 20.72
C GLY A 13 12.40 16.71 22.11
N GLY A 14 12.46 15.38 22.23
CA GLY A 14 12.68 14.68 23.51
C GLY A 14 11.41 14.43 24.32
N MET A 15 10.23 14.74 23.79
CA MET A 15 8.94 14.42 24.41
C MET A 15 8.62 12.93 24.21
N TYR A 16 8.11 12.28 25.25
CA TYR A 16 7.65 10.90 25.16
C TYR A 16 6.20 10.88 24.64
N LEU A 17 6.01 10.31 23.48
CA LEU A 17 4.70 10.11 22.88
C LEU A 17 4.28 8.65 23.01
N ALA A 18 3.05 8.43 23.44
CA ALA A 18 2.45 7.10 23.36
C ALA A 18 2.13 6.82 21.88
N MET A 19 2.75 5.79 21.32
CA MET A 19 2.57 5.37 19.93
C MET A 19 1.68 4.14 19.87
N GLN A 20 0.76 4.13 18.93
CA GLN A 20 0.01 2.94 18.53
C GLN A 20 0.63 2.32 17.29
N THR A 21 0.76 1.01 17.30
CA THR A 21 1.17 0.23 16.12
C THR A 21 0.02 -0.66 15.72
N ILE A 22 -0.39 -0.58 14.46
CA ILE A 22 -1.38 -1.47 13.86
C ILE A 22 -0.67 -2.29 12.79
N THR A 23 -0.78 -3.62 12.89
CA THR A 23 -0.34 -4.56 11.88
C THR A 23 -1.54 -5.27 11.28
N VAL A 24 -1.71 -5.13 9.97
CA VAL A 24 -2.78 -5.78 9.20
C VAL A 24 -2.25 -7.09 8.64
N PRO A 25 -2.78 -8.24 9.06
CA PRO A 25 -2.38 -9.53 8.50
C PRO A 25 -2.62 -9.60 6.98
N ALA A 26 -1.95 -10.53 6.32
CA ALA A 26 -2.30 -10.89 4.97
C ALA A 26 -3.78 -11.27 4.86
N GLY A 27 -4.40 -10.96 3.75
CA GLY A 27 -5.84 -11.22 3.51
C GLY A 27 -6.81 -10.27 4.19
N GLN A 28 -6.36 -9.37 5.04
CA GLN A 28 -7.20 -8.42 5.75
C GLN A 28 -6.97 -6.97 5.29
N ARG A 29 -7.89 -6.12 5.66
CA ARG A 29 -7.76 -4.66 5.53
C ARG A 29 -8.45 -4.01 6.72
N VAL A 30 -7.97 -2.84 7.10
CA VAL A 30 -8.48 -2.07 8.25
C VAL A 30 -8.80 -0.66 7.79
N ASN A 31 -9.91 -0.13 8.29
CA ASN A 31 -10.21 1.29 8.25
C ASN A 31 -10.15 1.84 9.67
N LEU A 32 -9.51 2.98 9.86
CA LEU A 32 -9.42 3.64 11.16
C LEU A 32 -9.47 5.15 11.02
N ASP A 33 -9.96 5.80 12.06
CA ASP A 33 -9.89 7.24 12.21
C ASP A 33 -8.71 7.62 13.12
N LEU A 34 -7.90 8.56 12.67
CA LEU A 34 -6.79 9.11 13.44
C LEU A 34 -7.27 10.22 14.39
N PRO A 35 -6.46 10.56 15.43
CA PRO A 35 -6.84 11.57 16.44
C PRO A 35 -7.12 12.97 15.88
N ASP A 36 -6.66 13.29 14.68
CA ASP A 36 -6.89 14.57 14.00
C ASP A 36 -8.16 14.59 13.12
N GLY A 37 -8.93 13.49 13.10
CA GLY A 37 -10.09 13.31 12.24
C GLY A 37 -9.77 12.85 10.81
N SER A 38 -8.49 12.55 10.51
CA SER A 38 -8.12 11.89 9.26
C SER A 38 -8.58 10.45 9.24
N ASN A 39 -9.06 9.96 8.08
CA ASN A 39 -9.42 8.57 7.89
C ASN A 39 -8.36 7.83 7.05
N VAL A 40 -8.04 6.62 7.45
CA VAL A 40 -6.99 5.80 6.79
C VAL A 40 -7.51 4.38 6.55
N TRP A 41 -7.34 3.91 5.33
CA TRP A 41 -7.48 2.50 4.98
C TRP A 41 -6.10 1.87 4.88
N LEU A 42 -5.88 0.77 5.60
CA LEU A 42 -4.65 -0.04 5.56
C LEU A 42 -4.91 -1.34 4.81
N ASN A 43 -4.06 -1.65 3.84
CA ASN A 43 -4.15 -2.88 3.05
C ASN A 43 -3.44 -4.05 3.73
N ALA A 44 -3.63 -5.25 3.20
CA ALA A 44 -3.02 -6.51 3.69
C ALA A 44 -1.49 -6.41 3.80
N GLY A 45 -0.93 -6.94 4.89
CA GLY A 45 0.51 -6.94 5.17
C GLY A 45 1.09 -5.56 5.53
N THR A 46 0.24 -4.59 5.88
CA THR A 46 0.67 -3.23 6.24
C THR A 46 0.90 -3.11 7.74
N THR A 47 1.96 -2.43 8.12
CA THR A 47 2.20 -1.94 9.48
C THR A 47 2.21 -0.42 9.48
N MET A 48 1.42 0.20 10.35
CA MET A 48 1.40 1.64 10.56
C MET A 48 1.58 1.98 12.03
N GLN A 49 2.42 2.99 12.31
CA GLN A 49 2.62 3.56 13.64
C GLN A 49 2.19 5.02 13.64
N TYR A 50 1.46 5.42 14.65
CA TYR A 50 1.01 6.80 14.83
C TYR A 50 0.85 7.15 16.31
N PRO A 51 0.99 8.43 16.71
CA PRO A 51 0.84 8.84 18.10
C PRO A 51 -0.64 8.81 18.52
N VAL A 52 -0.90 8.50 19.79
CA VAL A 52 -2.24 8.56 20.39
C VAL A 52 -2.84 9.96 20.29
N SER A 53 -1.99 10.99 20.23
CA SER A 53 -2.38 12.37 19.99
C SER A 53 -1.27 13.11 19.25
N PHE A 54 -1.63 13.91 18.24
CA PHE A 54 -0.69 14.78 17.54
C PHE A 54 -0.45 16.05 18.38
N MET A 55 0.65 16.08 19.14
CA MET A 55 1.01 17.18 20.07
C MET A 55 2.12 18.08 19.53
N THR A 56 2.65 17.79 18.33
CA THR A 56 3.74 18.53 17.70
C THR A 56 3.24 19.42 16.56
N ASP A 57 4.12 20.28 16.04
CA ASP A 57 3.81 21.13 14.87
C ASP A 57 3.52 20.31 13.59
N LYS A 58 3.77 19.00 13.62
CA LYS A 58 3.49 18.07 12.51
C LYS A 58 2.69 16.87 13.01
N ARG A 59 1.88 16.33 12.12
CA ARG A 59 1.16 15.06 12.29
C ARG A 59 1.94 13.96 11.58
N GLU A 60 2.73 13.19 12.33
CA GLU A 60 3.67 12.24 11.76
C GLU A 60 3.19 10.80 11.99
N VAL A 61 3.25 9.99 10.94
CA VAL A 61 2.96 8.55 10.97
C VAL A 61 4.07 7.79 10.24
N ILE A 62 4.30 6.53 10.62
CA ILE A 62 5.27 5.66 9.97
C ILE A 62 4.51 4.54 9.27
N LEU A 63 4.84 4.26 8.01
CA LEU A 63 4.17 3.27 7.17
C LEU A 63 5.17 2.30 6.55
N ASP A 64 4.92 1.01 6.71
CA ASP A 64 5.46 -0.06 5.89
C ASP A 64 4.30 -0.87 5.31
N GLY A 65 4.02 -0.72 4.02
CA GLY A 65 2.86 -1.32 3.39
C GLY A 65 2.11 -0.40 2.45
N GLU A 66 0.80 -0.59 2.36
CA GLU A 66 -0.07 0.23 1.51
C GLU A 66 -1.22 0.84 2.31
N ALA A 67 -1.38 2.16 2.18
CA ALA A 67 -2.43 2.90 2.83
C ALA A 67 -3.06 3.96 1.92
N TYR A 68 -4.37 4.10 2.01
CA TYR A 68 -5.13 5.18 1.40
C TYR A 68 -5.54 6.15 2.50
N PHE A 69 -5.17 7.42 2.33
CA PHE A 69 -5.37 8.49 3.30
C PHE A 69 -6.41 9.48 2.81
N GLU A 70 -7.32 9.86 3.70
CA GLU A 70 -8.18 11.04 3.59
C GLU A 70 -7.84 11.97 4.75
N VAL A 71 -6.84 12.84 4.53
CA VAL A 71 -6.26 13.67 5.60
C VAL A 71 -7.10 14.90 5.84
N ALA A 72 -7.45 15.15 7.09
CA ALA A 72 -8.13 16.37 7.52
C ALA A 72 -7.27 17.61 7.23
N HIS A 73 -7.87 18.64 6.64
CA HIS A 73 -7.15 19.85 6.23
C HIS A 73 -6.65 20.66 7.42
N ASN A 74 -5.35 20.92 7.47
CA ASN A 74 -4.72 21.78 8.46
C ASN A 74 -3.41 22.37 7.93
N GLU A 75 -3.42 23.65 7.54
CA GLU A 75 -2.24 24.34 7.01
C GLU A 75 -1.16 24.61 8.07
N LYS A 76 -1.54 24.67 9.36
CA LYS A 76 -0.61 24.97 10.45
C LYS A 76 0.14 23.73 10.96
N SER A 77 -0.38 22.53 10.67
CA SER A 77 0.21 21.26 11.09
C SER A 77 0.22 20.29 9.92
N PRO A 78 1.30 20.25 9.12
CA PRO A 78 1.44 19.30 8.01
C PRO A 78 1.32 17.85 8.49
N PHE A 79 0.75 16.99 7.64
CA PHE A 79 0.70 15.56 7.85
C PHE A 79 1.82 14.88 7.05
N VAL A 80 2.65 14.08 7.72
CA VAL A 80 3.82 13.45 7.13
C VAL A 80 3.73 11.93 7.27
N VAL A 81 3.79 11.22 6.16
CA VAL A 81 3.94 9.77 6.14
C VAL A 81 5.41 9.45 5.90
N HIS A 82 6.06 8.89 6.91
CA HIS A 82 7.41 8.36 6.82
C HIS A 82 7.38 6.91 6.34
N THR A 83 8.14 6.61 5.31
CA THR A 83 8.37 5.24 4.86
C THR A 83 9.85 4.88 5.01
N SER A 84 10.22 3.65 4.74
CA SER A 84 11.63 3.23 4.76
C SER A 84 12.53 3.99 3.78
N THR A 85 11.93 4.64 2.77
CA THR A 85 12.67 5.22 1.64
C THR A 85 12.34 6.68 1.39
N LEU A 86 11.11 7.12 1.64
CA LEU A 86 10.61 8.43 1.27
C LEU A 86 9.67 9.00 2.33
N ASP A 87 9.61 10.32 2.40
CA ASP A 87 8.61 11.07 3.16
C ASP A 87 7.56 11.65 2.22
N VAL A 88 6.30 11.57 2.63
CA VAL A 88 5.14 12.12 1.91
C VAL A 88 4.47 13.16 2.80
N GLU A 89 4.49 14.43 2.38
CA GLU A 89 3.97 15.56 3.15
C GLU A 89 2.75 16.17 2.49
N VAL A 90 1.68 16.39 3.27
CA VAL A 90 0.40 16.95 2.81
C VAL A 90 -0.21 17.92 3.86
N LEU A 91 -1.16 18.76 3.43
CA LEU A 91 -1.90 19.64 4.33
C LEU A 91 -3.36 19.24 4.53
N GLY A 92 -3.93 18.49 3.56
CA GLY A 92 -5.33 18.04 3.54
C GLY A 92 -5.63 17.47 2.15
N THR A 93 -5.61 16.14 2.01
CA THR A 93 -5.34 15.51 0.73
C THR A 93 -5.90 14.10 0.74
N LYS A 94 -6.41 13.63 -0.42
CA LYS A 94 -6.73 12.21 -0.65
C LYS A 94 -5.68 11.60 -1.53
N PHE A 95 -4.96 10.61 -1.01
CA PHE A 95 -3.83 9.99 -1.69
C PHE A 95 -3.61 8.55 -1.23
N ASN A 96 -2.94 7.78 -2.07
CA ASN A 96 -2.50 6.41 -1.78
C ASN A 96 -0.97 6.37 -1.68
N VAL A 97 -0.46 5.63 -0.72
CA VAL A 97 0.98 5.32 -0.60
C VAL A 97 1.12 3.80 -0.61
N GLU A 98 1.89 3.27 -1.55
CA GLU A 98 2.35 1.88 -1.57
C GLU A 98 3.85 1.87 -1.32
N ALA A 99 4.29 1.37 -0.16
CA ALA A 99 5.68 1.42 0.32
C ALA A 99 6.05 0.15 1.09
N TYR A 100 5.95 -1.02 0.43
CA TYR A 100 6.38 -2.29 1.02
C TYR A 100 7.90 -2.41 0.96
N SER A 101 8.59 -2.26 2.10
CA SER A 101 10.05 -2.32 2.21
C SER A 101 10.62 -3.65 1.69
N ALA A 102 10.00 -4.77 2.02
CA ALA A 102 10.40 -6.11 1.57
C ALA A 102 10.32 -6.29 0.04
N ARG A 103 9.45 -5.55 -0.64
CA ARG A 103 9.27 -5.60 -2.10
C ARG A 103 10.05 -4.54 -2.83
N LYS A 104 10.67 -3.58 -2.12
CA LYS A 104 11.33 -2.39 -2.69
C LYS A 104 10.41 -1.61 -3.64
N ILE A 105 9.12 -1.60 -3.34
CA ILE A 105 8.11 -0.84 -4.09
C ILE A 105 7.88 0.47 -3.35
N PHE A 106 7.87 1.56 -4.10
CA PHE A 106 7.38 2.83 -3.62
C PHE A 106 6.58 3.51 -4.73
N GLU A 107 5.32 3.79 -4.45
CA GLU A 107 4.46 4.61 -5.30
C GLU A 107 3.58 5.50 -4.41
N THR A 108 3.49 6.78 -4.73
CA THR A 108 2.50 7.70 -4.15
C THR A 108 1.64 8.26 -5.25
N SER A 109 0.32 8.19 -5.08
CA SER A 109 -0.68 8.59 -6.07
C SER A 109 -1.66 9.60 -5.47
N LEU A 110 -1.88 10.70 -6.17
CA LEU A 110 -2.69 11.82 -5.69
C LEU A 110 -4.05 11.86 -6.37
N MET A 111 -5.13 11.81 -5.57
CA MET A 111 -6.51 11.96 -6.02
C MET A 111 -7.00 13.40 -5.88
N GLU A 112 -6.78 14.02 -4.72
CA GLU A 112 -7.30 15.36 -4.41
C GLU A 112 -6.30 16.12 -3.53
N GLY A 113 -6.08 17.40 -3.81
CA GLY A 113 -5.21 18.28 -3.03
C GLY A 113 -3.80 18.42 -3.60
N ARG A 114 -2.78 18.36 -2.76
CA ARG A 114 -1.36 18.48 -3.13
C ARG A 114 -0.51 17.57 -2.24
N VAL A 115 0.46 16.89 -2.84
CA VAL A 115 1.42 16.01 -2.16
C VAL A 115 2.83 16.46 -2.49
N LYS A 116 3.67 16.61 -1.48
CA LYS A 116 5.13 16.75 -1.63
C LYS A 116 5.77 15.41 -1.24
N VAL A 117 6.52 14.82 -2.15
CA VAL A 117 7.30 13.60 -1.90
C VAL A 117 8.78 13.95 -1.93
N LYS A 118 9.55 13.49 -0.95
CA LYS A 118 10.99 13.78 -0.84
C LYS A 118 11.75 12.56 -0.32
N LEU A 119 13.05 12.51 -0.64
CA LEU A 119 13.99 11.62 0.03
C LEU A 119 14.25 12.11 1.45
N PRO A 120 14.36 11.24 2.46
CA PRO A 120 14.75 11.62 3.80
C PRO A 120 16.08 12.40 3.77
N HIS A 121 16.14 13.52 4.48
CA HIS A 121 17.33 14.39 4.57
C HIS A 121 17.82 15.04 3.26
N ASP A 122 17.07 14.92 2.15
CA ASP A 122 17.41 15.57 0.88
C ASP A 122 16.20 16.32 0.30
N GLU A 123 16.02 17.56 0.75
CA GLU A 123 14.93 18.42 0.27
C GLU A 123 15.06 18.81 -1.21
N LYS A 124 16.25 18.73 -1.79
CA LYS A 124 16.48 19.07 -3.21
C LYS A 124 15.94 17.96 -4.12
N ASN A 125 15.89 16.72 -3.63
CA ASN A 125 15.34 15.59 -4.35
C ASN A 125 13.88 15.38 -3.92
N SER A 126 13.03 16.30 -4.35
CA SER A 126 11.61 16.28 -4.03
C SER A 126 10.77 16.59 -5.27
N VAL A 127 9.55 16.06 -5.28
CA VAL A 127 8.53 16.35 -6.30
C VAL A 127 7.22 16.77 -5.64
N ILE A 128 6.48 17.62 -6.33
CA ILE A 128 5.13 18.02 -5.93
C ILE A 128 4.17 17.42 -6.95
N LEU A 129 3.22 16.63 -6.47
CA LEU A 129 2.16 16.05 -7.29
C LEU A 129 0.95 16.99 -7.34
N ALA A 130 0.37 17.11 -8.52
CA ALA A 130 -0.97 17.62 -8.75
C ALA A 130 -1.97 16.45 -8.85
N PRO A 131 -3.29 16.69 -8.68
CA PRO A 131 -4.31 15.66 -8.86
C PRO A 131 -4.13 14.90 -10.19
N ASN A 132 -4.40 13.62 -10.17
CA ASN A 132 -4.22 12.67 -11.29
C ASN A 132 -2.74 12.34 -11.61
N GLN A 133 -1.82 12.67 -10.72
CA GLN A 133 -0.42 12.29 -10.84
C GLN A 133 -0.02 11.28 -9.79
N LYS A 134 0.98 10.49 -10.13
CA LYS A 134 1.68 9.58 -9.23
C LYS A 134 3.18 9.71 -9.40
N THR A 135 3.93 9.33 -8.38
CA THR A 135 5.39 9.22 -8.43
C THR A 135 5.82 7.84 -7.97
N THR A 136 6.83 7.32 -8.66
CA THR A 136 7.50 6.08 -8.32
C THR A 136 8.99 6.34 -8.13
N LEU A 137 9.65 5.55 -7.29
CA LEU A 137 11.10 5.60 -7.15
C LEU A 137 11.74 4.58 -8.10
N ILE A 138 12.47 5.07 -9.11
CA ILE A 138 13.17 4.25 -10.10
C ILE A 138 14.63 4.66 -10.08
N ASP A 139 15.53 3.71 -9.79
CA ASP A 139 16.99 3.93 -9.75
C ASP A 139 17.40 5.15 -8.90
N GLY A 140 16.75 5.32 -7.74
CA GLY A 140 17.00 6.41 -6.79
C GLY A 140 16.45 7.78 -7.22
N ARG A 141 15.62 7.84 -8.27
CA ARG A 141 15.00 9.07 -8.76
C ARG A 141 13.48 9.01 -8.67
N LEU A 142 12.88 10.12 -8.27
CA LEU A 142 11.42 10.28 -8.28
C LEU A 142 10.94 10.57 -9.71
N VAL A 143 10.17 9.64 -10.27
CA VAL A 143 9.61 9.76 -11.62
C VAL A 143 8.11 10.04 -11.52
N VAL A 144 7.68 11.19 -12.03
CA VAL A 144 6.26 11.58 -12.02
C VAL A 144 5.60 11.12 -13.31
N SER A 145 4.41 10.54 -13.19
CA SER A 145 3.55 10.13 -14.30
C SER A 145 2.08 10.41 -14.01
N LYS A 146 1.20 10.21 -14.98
CA LYS A 146 -0.24 10.27 -14.77
C LYS A 146 -0.77 8.96 -14.19
N ILE A 147 -1.86 9.05 -13.44
CA ILE A 147 -2.63 7.86 -13.04
C ILE A 147 -3.42 7.39 -14.25
N ASP A 148 -3.14 6.17 -14.71
CA ASP A 148 -3.79 5.59 -15.90
C ASP A 148 -5.13 4.92 -15.56
N ASP A 149 -5.26 4.40 -14.34
CA ASP A 149 -6.46 3.69 -13.89
C ASP A 149 -6.70 3.88 -12.39
N TYR A 150 -7.82 4.50 -12.04
CA TYR A 150 -8.23 4.70 -10.66
C TYR A 150 -8.80 3.44 -10.01
N ASN A 151 -9.18 2.43 -10.79
CA ASN A 151 -9.73 1.21 -10.24
C ASN A 151 -8.72 0.46 -9.36
N VAL A 152 -7.42 0.66 -9.56
CA VAL A 152 -6.38 0.01 -8.73
C VAL A 152 -6.48 0.41 -7.26
N TYR A 153 -7.05 1.58 -6.93
CA TYR A 153 -7.24 2.06 -5.54
C TYR A 153 -8.57 1.58 -4.91
N ARG A 154 -9.36 0.77 -5.63
CA ARG A 154 -10.61 0.20 -5.11
C ARG A 154 -10.39 -1.02 -4.20
N TRP A 155 -9.15 -1.37 -3.91
CA TRP A 155 -8.83 -2.37 -2.92
C TRP A 155 -9.47 -2.06 -1.56
N LYS A 156 -9.61 -0.79 -1.19
CA LYS A 156 -10.33 -0.33 0.01
C LYS A 156 -11.81 -0.76 0.01
N GLU A 157 -12.41 -0.98 -1.16
CA GLU A 157 -13.77 -1.50 -1.34
C GLU A 157 -13.81 -3.04 -1.41
N GLY A 158 -12.66 -3.71 -1.31
CA GLY A 158 -12.54 -5.15 -1.44
C GLY A 158 -12.43 -5.67 -2.86
N LEU A 159 -12.16 -4.79 -3.81
CA LEU A 159 -11.93 -5.14 -5.21
C LEU A 159 -10.45 -5.18 -5.50
N TYR A 160 -9.97 -6.26 -6.06
CA TYR A 160 -8.67 -6.29 -6.70
C TYR A 160 -8.85 -6.00 -8.20
N CYS A 161 -8.33 -4.86 -8.63
CA CYS A 161 -8.34 -4.43 -10.02
C CYS A 161 -6.91 -4.33 -10.53
N PHE A 162 -6.67 -4.82 -11.74
CA PHE A 162 -5.35 -4.76 -12.38
C PHE A 162 -5.49 -4.47 -13.87
N ARG A 163 -4.54 -3.73 -14.42
CA ARG A 163 -4.51 -3.34 -15.82
C ARG A 163 -3.11 -3.52 -16.39
N ASN A 164 -3.01 -4.25 -17.50
CA ASN A 164 -1.75 -4.53 -18.19
C ASN A 164 -0.65 -5.01 -17.21
N LYS A 165 -1.04 -5.83 -16.21
CA LYS A 165 -0.17 -6.29 -15.14
C LYS A 165 0.40 -7.66 -15.46
N PRO A 166 1.72 -7.89 -15.33
CA PRO A 166 2.32 -9.21 -15.53
C PRO A 166 1.69 -10.27 -14.62
N PHE A 167 1.47 -11.46 -15.16
CA PHE A 167 0.87 -12.59 -14.42
C PHE A 167 1.64 -12.89 -13.12
N ALA A 168 2.98 -12.86 -13.17
CA ALA A 168 3.80 -13.08 -11.97
C ALA A 168 3.53 -12.06 -10.85
N ASP A 169 3.22 -10.80 -11.19
CA ASP A 169 2.93 -9.77 -10.21
C ASP A 169 1.50 -9.88 -9.69
N ILE A 170 0.55 -10.34 -10.53
CA ILE A 170 -0.79 -10.70 -10.07
C ILE A 170 -0.72 -11.85 -9.05
N ILE A 171 0.08 -12.88 -9.31
CA ILE A 171 0.27 -14.01 -8.39
C ILE A 171 0.84 -13.54 -7.04
N LYS A 172 1.81 -12.63 -7.02
CA LYS A 172 2.33 -12.04 -5.77
C LYS A 172 1.26 -11.24 -4.99
N ASP A 173 0.37 -10.58 -5.70
CA ASP A 173 -0.73 -9.88 -5.04
C ASP A 173 -1.75 -10.87 -4.47
N LEU A 174 -2.02 -11.99 -5.15
CA LEU A 174 -2.87 -13.05 -4.62
C LEU A 174 -2.28 -13.68 -3.35
N GLU A 175 -0.96 -13.88 -3.29
CA GLU A 175 -0.28 -14.32 -2.05
C GLU A 175 -0.55 -13.36 -0.89
N LYS A 176 -0.47 -12.03 -1.15
CA LYS A 176 -0.78 -10.98 -0.16
C LYS A 176 -2.25 -11.02 0.28
N TYR A 177 -3.18 -11.14 -0.67
CA TYR A 177 -4.61 -11.09 -0.39
C TYR A 177 -5.17 -12.36 0.24
N TYR A 178 -4.53 -13.52 0.05
CA TYR A 178 -5.06 -14.80 0.53
C TYR A 178 -4.18 -15.50 1.56
N ASP A 179 -3.09 -14.86 2.00
CA ASP A 179 -2.16 -15.36 3.03
C ASP A 179 -1.64 -16.78 2.72
N LEU A 180 -1.07 -16.96 1.53
CA LEU A 180 -0.58 -18.27 1.09
C LEU A 180 0.62 -18.11 0.15
N LYS A 181 1.26 -19.24 -0.16
CA LYS A 181 2.35 -19.29 -1.13
C LYS A 181 1.89 -19.89 -2.45
N ILE A 182 2.25 -19.23 -3.56
CA ILE A 182 2.00 -19.72 -4.91
C ILE A 182 3.32 -19.90 -5.63
N GLN A 183 3.66 -21.13 -5.92
CA GLN A 183 4.84 -21.48 -6.70
C GLN A 183 4.45 -21.60 -8.18
N MET A 184 5.11 -20.83 -9.01
CA MET A 184 4.91 -20.87 -10.46
C MET A 184 5.99 -21.71 -11.10
N ASP A 185 5.61 -22.93 -11.52
CA ASP A 185 6.50 -23.88 -12.20
C ASP A 185 6.60 -23.54 -13.71
N LYS A 186 5.50 -23.00 -14.29
CA LYS A 186 5.42 -22.60 -15.70
C LYS A 186 5.86 -21.14 -15.88
N LYS A 187 7.15 -20.94 -16.15
CA LYS A 187 7.77 -19.60 -16.24
C LYS A 187 7.38 -18.81 -17.48
N GLU A 188 6.93 -19.46 -18.54
CA GLU A 188 6.58 -18.84 -19.83
C GLU A 188 5.42 -17.86 -19.69
N ILE A 189 4.48 -18.13 -18.77
CA ILE A 189 3.30 -17.30 -18.55
C ILE A 189 3.58 -16.09 -17.62
N ALA A 190 4.73 -16.04 -16.97
CA ALA A 190 5.07 -15.04 -15.97
C ALA A 190 4.93 -13.58 -16.49
N LYS A 191 5.26 -13.37 -17.75
CA LYS A 191 5.25 -12.05 -18.40
C LYS A 191 3.97 -11.72 -19.14
N VAL A 192 2.99 -12.64 -19.20
CA VAL A 192 1.70 -12.38 -19.84
C VAL A 192 1.00 -11.26 -19.06
N ALA A 193 0.72 -10.16 -19.75
CA ALA A 193 0.06 -9.01 -19.14
C ALA A 193 -1.46 -9.17 -19.23
N LEU A 194 -2.13 -9.04 -18.09
CA LEU A 194 -3.57 -9.22 -17.96
C LEU A 194 -4.25 -7.95 -17.46
N THR A 195 -5.52 -7.83 -17.78
CA THR A 195 -6.40 -6.77 -17.28
C THR A 195 -7.67 -7.42 -16.76
N GLY A 196 -8.05 -7.10 -15.53
CA GLY A 196 -9.24 -7.70 -14.93
C GLY A 196 -9.56 -7.13 -13.55
N LYS A 197 -10.63 -7.64 -12.98
CA LYS A 197 -11.07 -7.33 -11.61
C LYS A 197 -11.85 -8.48 -11.01
N PHE A 198 -11.74 -8.66 -9.70
CA PHE A 198 -12.59 -9.54 -8.91
C PHE A 198 -12.69 -9.06 -7.47
N ARG A 199 -13.68 -9.56 -6.74
CA ARG A 199 -13.77 -9.29 -5.30
C ARG A 199 -12.83 -10.24 -4.56
N ILE A 200 -12.05 -9.70 -3.63
CA ILE A 200 -11.14 -10.50 -2.80
C ILE A 200 -11.94 -11.53 -1.99
N SER A 201 -13.17 -11.19 -1.57
CA SER A 201 -14.06 -12.09 -0.83
C SER A 201 -14.57 -13.30 -1.60
N ASP A 202 -14.47 -13.30 -2.96
CA ASP A 202 -14.93 -14.43 -3.77
C ASP A 202 -13.96 -15.64 -3.68
N GLY A 203 -12.80 -15.43 -3.06
CA GLY A 203 -11.82 -16.47 -2.76
C GLY A 203 -10.84 -16.75 -3.88
N LEU A 204 -9.74 -17.42 -3.50
CA LEU A 204 -8.61 -17.69 -4.40
C LEU A 204 -8.99 -18.59 -5.58
N ASP A 205 -9.79 -19.63 -5.35
CA ASP A 205 -10.19 -20.55 -6.44
C ASP A 205 -11.00 -19.83 -7.52
N TYR A 206 -11.80 -18.83 -7.13
CA TYR A 206 -12.48 -17.98 -8.08
C TYR A 206 -11.49 -17.10 -8.85
N ALA A 207 -10.56 -16.45 -8.13
CA ALA A 207 -9.53 -15.61 -8.74
C ALA A 207 -8.69 -16.39 -9.77
N LEU A 208 -8.23 -17.60 -9.42
CA LEU A 208 -7.45 -18.42 -10.33
C LEU A 208 -8.26 -18.86 -11.55
N ARG A 209 -9.55 -19.21 -11.39
CA ARG A 209 -10.43 -19.54 -12.54
C ARG A 209 -10.64 -18.35 -13.46
N VAL A 210 -10.78 -17.13 -12.91
CA VAL A 210 -10.87 -15.93 -13.75
C VAL A 210 -9.60 -15.76 -14.59
N LEU A 211 -8.43 -15.96 -13.99
CA LEU A 211 -7.15 -15.86 -14.71
C LEU A 211 -6.96 -16.96 -15.76
N GLN A 212 -7.54 -18.14 -15.55
CA GLN A 212 -7.51 -19.26 -16.53
C GLN A 212 -8.29 -18.97 -17.82
N ASN A 213 -9.17 -17.96 -17.84
CA ASN A 213 -9.86 -17.55 -19.08
C ASN A 213 -8.88 -16.97 -20.12
N ASP A 214 -7.80 -16.35 -19.65
CA ASP A 214 -6.84 -15.63 -20.50
C ASP A 214 -5.49 -16.33 -20.59
N VAL A 215 -5.15 -17.18 -19.60
CA VAL A 215 -3.86 -17.87 -19.51
C VAL A 215 -4.07 -19.35 -19.25
N ALA A 216 -3.52 -20.19 -20.12
CA ALA A 216 -3.61 -21.64 -19.98
C ALA A 216 -2.64 -22.15 -18.90
N PHE A 217 -3.15 -22.50 -17.75
CA PHE A 217 -2.44 -23.19 -16.66
C PHE A 217 -3.39 -24.09 -15.88
N ILE A 218 -2.81 -25.03 -15.15
CA ILE A 218 -3.50 -25.80 -14.10
C ILE A 218 -2.88 -25.45 -12.75
N TYR A 219 -3.65 -25.60 -11.68
CA TYR A 219 -3.12 -25.39 -10.34
C TYR A 219 -3.47 -26.57 -9.43
N GLN A 220 -2.58 -26.84 -8.49
CA GLN A 220 -2.73 -27.90 -7.49
C GLN A 220 -2.36 -27.34 -6.12
N ARG A 221 -3.23 -27.52 -5.13
CA ARG A 221 -2.95 -27.18 -3.74
C ARG A 221 -2.29 -28.35 -3.05
N ASN A 222 -1.08 -28.17 -2.55
CA ASN A 222 -0.46 -29.13 -1.65
C ASN A 222 -1.04 -28.91 -0.25
N ARG A 223 -1.75 -29.92 0.28
CA ARG A 223 -2.42 -29.84 1.58
C ARG A 223 -1.46 -29.88 2.78
N ASP A 224 -0.24 -30.36 2.58
CA ASP A 224 0.72 -30.57 3.68
C ASP A 224 1.47 -29.27 4.05
N ASN A 225 1.61 -28.34 3.12
CA ASN A 225 2.39 -27.11 3.31
C ASN A 225 1.70 -25.80 2.85
N ASP A 226 0.41 -25.88 2.53
CA ASP A 226 -0.40 -24.74 2.07
C ASP A 226 0.18 -23.98 0.84
N VAL A 227 0.95 -24.70 0.01
CA VAL A 227 1.53 -24.15 -1.22
C VAL A 227 0.64 -24.53 -2.41
N ILE A 228 0.38 -23.55 -3.28
CA ILE A 228 -0.26 -23.77 -4.56
C ILE A 228 0.79 -23.81 -5.66
N HIS A 229 0.74 -24.83 -6.50
CA HIS A 229 1.61 -24.96 -7.66
C HIS A 229 0.84 -24.63 -8.93
N ILE A 230 1.34 -23.69 -9.72
CA ILE A 230 0.86 -23.34 -11.06
C ILE A 230 1.75 -24.05 -12.08
N LYS A 231 1.13 -24.94 -12.91
CA LYS A 231 1.78 -25.80 -13.90
C LYS A 231 1.30 -25.49 -15.30
#